data_797bba6c76b5bf31731a6fa9c7fc16fd
#
_entry.id   797bba6c76b5bf31731a6fa9c7fc16fd
#
_cell.length_a   1.000
_cell.length_b   1.000
_cell.length_c   1.000
_cell.angle_alpha   90.00
_cell.angle_beta   90.00
_cell.angle_gamma   90.00
#
_symmetry.space_group_name_H-M   'P 1'
#
loop_
_entity.id
_entity.type
_entity.pdbx_description
1 polymer ?
#
loop_
_entity_poly.entity_id
_entity_poly.type
_entity_poly.pdbx_seq_one_letter_code
_entity_poly.pdbx_strand_id
1 'polypeptide(L)'
;MFEIRVLCDPADTDRVSRALAAAFDISPARKYPARDGKRARLYVTADHRSEPDPWPTPEEAYAFSPSMVREIGWTAQTAADKPFGVDLHREYWLRKAALLDRIALREDEDGATGDAAEVATEAARRLIEYDRDGEGDYHGAPYWPDHPATAADPRGYVRQEYAHWAKNH
;
A
#
# COMPACT_ATOMS: atom_id res chain seq x y z
N MET A 1 3.83 -24.46 1.69
CA MET A 1 2.74 -25.20 2.40
C MET A 1 3.32 -26.12 3.45
N PHE A 2 2.84 -26.12 4.69
CA PHE A 2 3.28 -26.96 5.81
C PHE A 2 2.11 -27.29 6.73
N GLU A 3 2.25 -28.28 7.61
CA GLU A 3 1.23 -28.66 8.57
C GLU A 3 1.60 -28.18 9.98
N ILE A 4 0.66 -27.52 10.65
CA ILE A 4 0.77 -27.13 12.05
C ILE A 4 -0.10 -28.05 12.88
N ARG A 5 0.50 -28.63 13.91
CA ARG A 5 -0.19 -29.42 14.91
C ARG A 5 -0.09 -28.75 16.26
N VAL A 6 -1.22 -28.36 16.85
CA VAL A 6 -1.29 -27.73 18.16
C VAL A 6 -2.03 -28.65 19.14
N LEU A 7 -1.51 -28.74 20.36
CA LEU A 7 -2.14 -29.40 21.48
C LEU A 7 -2.51 -28.32 22.51
N CYS A 8 -3.79 -28.10 22.74
CA CYS A 8 -4.26 -27.03 23.62
C CYS A 8 -5.47 -27.50 24.45
N ASP A 9 -5.89 -26.67 25.42
CA ASP A 9 -7.15 -26.84 26.10
C ASP A 9 -8.31 -26.71 25.08
N PRO A 10 -9.38 -27.52 25.22
CA PRO A 10 -10.55 -27.38 24.35
C PRO A 10 -11.18 -25.99 24.34
N ALA A 11 -11.10 -25.26 25.45
CA ALA A 11 -11.59 -23.88 25.56
C ALA A 11 -10.75 -22.88 24.76
N ASP A 12 -9.46 -23.17 24.52
CA ASP A 12 -8.54 -22.28 23.81
C ASP A 12 -8.51 -22.50 22.28
N THR A 13 -9.21 -23.50 21.77
CA THR A 13 -9.11 -23.88 20.35
C THR A 13 -9.40 -22.73 19.39
N ASP A 14 -10.41 -21.91 19.71
CA ASP A 14 -10.81 -20.78 18.83
C ASP A 14 -9.83 -19.60 18.93
N ARG A 15 -9.21 -19.39 20.10
CA ARG A 15 -8.16 -18.40 20.29
C ARG A 15 -6.90 -18.78 19.51
N VAL A 16 -6.51 -20.06 19.60
CA VAL A 16 -5.37 -20.60 18.87
C VAL A 16 -5.61 -20.52 17.36
N SER A 17 -6.79 -20.91 16.88
CA SER A 17 -7.11 -20.84 15.45
C SER A 17 -7.04 -19.39 14.93
N ARG A 18 -7.56 -18.42 15.67
CA ARG A 18 -7.46 -17.00 15.30
C ARG A 18 -6.02 -16.49 15.30
N ALA A 19 -5.21 -16.90 16.27
CA ALA A 19 -3.79 -16.52 16.30
C ALA A 19 -3.01 -17.10 15.11
N LEU A 20 -3.28 -18.35 14.72
CA LEU A 20 -2.70 -18.95 13.53
C LEU A 20 -3.16 -18.26 12.26
N ALA A 21 -4.45 -17.94 12.14
CA ALA A 21 -4.99 -17.19 11.00
C ALA A 21 -4.45 -15.75 10.89
N ALA A 22 -4.01 -15.17 12.00
CA ALA A 22 -3.36 -13.87 11.98
C ALA A 22 -1.92 -13.92 11.43
N ALA A 23 -1.24 -15.07 11.60
CA ALA A 23 0.17 -15.23 11.21
C ALA A 23 0.37 -15.94 9.85
N PHE A 24 -0.58 -16.79 9.44
CA PHE A 24 -0.47 -17.65 8.26
C PHE A 24 -1.79 -17.69 7.49
N ASP A 25 -1.70 -18.03 6.21
CA ASP A 25 -2.86 -18.48 5.44
C ASP A 25 -3.16 -19.92 5.83
N ILE A 26 -4.29 -20.16 6.47
CA ILE A 26 -4.63 -21.47 7.04
C ILE A 26 -5.89 -22.07 6.43
N SER A 27 -5.88 -23.42 6.28
CA SER A 27 -7.11 -24.18 6.06
C SER A 27 -7.97 -24.21 7.34
N PRO A 28 -9.26 -24.52 7.23
CA PRO A 28 -10.09 -24.77 8.41
C PRO A 28 -9.46 -25.81 9.35
N ALA A 29 -9.34 -25.43 10.63
CA ALA A 29 -8.74 -26.29 11.64
C ALA A 29 -9.57 -27.57 11.86
N ARG A 30 -8.92 -28.73 11.77
CA ARG A 30 -9.54 -30.02 12.12
C ARG A 30 -9.26 -30.31 13.59
N LYS A 31 -10.34 -30.49 14.37
CA LYS A 31 -10.28 -30.76 15.82
C LYS A 31 -10.42 -32.25 16.10
N TYR A 32 -9.52 -32.77 16.94
CA TYR A 32 -9.60 -34.13 17.44
C TYR A 32 -9.31 -34.16 18.95
N PRO A 33 -9.92 -35.06 19.73
CA PRO A 33 -9.55 -35.25 21.12
C PRO A 33 -8.13 -35.79 21.24
N ALA A 34 -7.41 -35.32 22.21
CA ALA A 34 -6.10 -35.90 22.54
C ALA A 34 -6.26 -37.25 23.22
N ARG A 35 -5.20 -38.06 23.24
CA ARG A 35 -5.22 -39.41 23.85
C ARG A 35 -5.50 -39.38 25.36
N ASP A 36 -5.22 -38.31 26.01
CA ASP A 36 -5.47 -38.07 27.45
C ASP A 36 -6.92 -37.70 27.76
N GLY A 37 -7.76 -37.47 26.70
CA GLY A 37 -9.16 -37.06 26.83
C GLY A 37 -9.36 -35.64 27.41
N LYS A 38 -8.31 -34.95 27.80
CA LYS A 38 -8.37 -33.65 28.47
C LYS A 38 -8.04 -32.48 27.54
N ARG A 39 -7.27 -32.74 26.49
CA ARG A 39 -6.78 -31.73 25.55
C ARG A 39 -7.36 -31.96 24.16
N ALA A 40 -7.38 -30.89 23.34
CA ALA A 40 -7.73 -30.94 21.94
C ALA A 40 -6.45 -30.89 21.08
N ARG A 41 -6.49 -31.63 19.96
CA ARG A 41 -5.48 -31.55 18.90
C ARG A 41 -6.08 -30.80 17.71
N LEU A 42 -5.41 -29.73 17.30
CA LEU A 42 -5.74 -29.00 16.08
C LEU A 42 -4.72 -29.38 15.00
N TYR A 43 -5.22 -29.68 13.82
CA TYR A 43 -4.42 -29.85 12.60
C TYR A 43 -4.83 -28.78 11.61
N VAL A 44 -3.88 -28.03 11.12
CA VAL A 44 -4.07 -26.93 10.21
C VAL A 44 -3.02 -27.03 9.12
N THR A 45 -3.45 -27.06 7.88
CA THR A 45 -2.52 -26.81 6.77
C THR A 45 -2.30 -25.32 6.68
N ALA A 46 -1.04 -24.89 6.69
CA ALA A 46 -0.66 -23.49 6.65
C ALA A 46 0.28 -23.22 5.49
N ASP A 47 0.22 -22.02 4.98
CA ASP A 47 1.24 -21.47 4.12
C ASP A 47 1.71 -20.13 4.69
N HIS A 48 2.93 -19.73 4.33
CA HIS A 48 3.32 -18.37 4.63
C HIS A 48 2.31 -17.45 3.99
N ARG A 49 1.83 -16.46 4.76
CA ARG A 49 0.99 -15.43 4.17
C ARG A 49 1.78 -14.84 3.01
N SER A 50 1.20 -14.88 1.80
CA SER A 50 1.80 -14.24 0.65
C SER A 50 2.07 -12.79 1.06
N GLU A 51 3.33 -12.35 0.98
CA GLU A 51 3.59 -10.92 1.09
C GLU A 51 2.69 -10.24 0.07
N PRO A 52 2.03 -9.13 0.44
CA PRO A 52 1.27 -8.36 -0.53
C PRO A 52 2.18 -8.08 -1.73
N ASP A 53 1.60 -8.05 -2.93
CA ASP A 53 2.33 -7.74 -4.14
C ASP A 53 3.23 -6.52 -3.91
N PRO A 54 4.49 -6.57 -4.32
CA PRO A 54 5.38 -5.42 -4.15
C PRO A 54 4.74 -4.19 -4.81
N TRP A 55 5.11 -3.00 -4.33
CA TRP A 55 4.75 -1.77 -5.00
C TRP A 55 5.10 -1.84 -6.49
N PRO A 56 4.29 -1.24 -7.39
CA PRO A 56 4.70 -1.11 -8.78
C PRO A 56 6.08 -0.46 -8.89
N THR A 57 6.92 -1.01 -9.75
CA THR A 57 8.20 -0.36 -10.05
C THR A 57 7.94 1.02 -10.66
N PRO A 58 8.90 1.94 -10.61
CA PRO A 58 8.76 3.24 -11.28
C PRO A 58 8.39 3.12 -12.76
N GLU A 59 8.99 2.14 -13.48
CA GLU A 59 8.73 1.89 -14.88
C GLU A 59 7.29 1.45 -15.13
N GLU A 60 6.76 0.57 -14.27
CA GLU A 60 5.37 0.11 -14.33
C GLU A 60 4.38 1.20 -13.98
N ALA A 61 4.67 1.96 -12.91
CA ALA A 61 3.79 3.01 -12.43
C ALA A 61 3.66 4.16 -13.44
N TYR A 62 4.75 4.51 -14.11
CA TYR A 62 4.82 5.67 -15.00
C TYR A 62 4.84 5.34 -16.48
N ALA A 63 4.56 4.08 -16.88
CA ALA A 63 4.57 3.63 -18.27
C ALA A 63 3.69 4.49 -19.19
N PHE A 64 2.55 4.94 -18.71
CA PHE A 64 1.58 5.74 -19.48
C PHE A 64 1.58 7.22 -19.07
N SER A 65 2.57 7.67 -18.31
CA SER A 65 2.60 9.05 -17.84
C SER A 65 2.96 10.03 -18.96
N PRO A 66 2.36 11.22 -18.97
CA PRO A 66 2.80 12.31 -19.84
C PRO A 66 4.25 12.69 -19.59
N SER A 67 4.86 13.45 -20.51
CA SER A 67 6.21 13.97 -20.29
C SER A 67 6.27 14.85 -19.04
N MET A 68 7.41 14.86 -18.36
CA MET A 68 7.60 15.68 -17.14
C MET A 68 7.31 17.16 -17.39
N VAL A 69 7.73 17.69 -18.54
CA VAL A 69 7.47 19.10 -18.90
C VAL A 69 5.95 19.37 -18.97
N ARG A 70 5.19 18.45 -19.55
CA ARG A 70 3.73 18.57 -19.61
C ARG A 70 3.08 18.50 -18.22
N GLU A 71 3.57 17.61 -17.37
CA GLU A 71 3.07 17.50 -16.00
C GLU A 71 3.41 18.74 -15.16
N ILE A 72 4.60 19.30 -15.29
CA ILE A 72 4.99 20.56 -14.65
C ILE A 72 4.02 21.67 -15.08
N GLY A 73 3.79 21.82 -16.38
CA GLY A 73 2.87 22.83 -16.92
C GLY A 73 1.44 22.66 -16.40
N TRP A 74 0.91 21.45 -16.42
CA TRP A 74 -0.41 21.14 -15.92
C TRP A 74 -0.55 21.42 -14.40
N THR A 75 0.42 20.98 -13.61
CA THR A 75 0.42 21.19 -12.15
C THR A 75 0.48 22.67 -11.79
N ALA A 76 1.36 23.43 -12.47
CA ALA A 76 1.49 24.87 -12.26
C ALA A 76 0.21 25.61 -12.64
N GLN A 77 -0.38 25.28 -13.80
CA GLN A 77 -1.63 25.91 -14.27
C GLN A 77 -2.79 25.61 -13.34
N THR A 78 -2.96 24.33 -12.93
CA THR A 78 -4.05 23.93 -12.01
C THR A 78 -3.94 24.66 -10.67
N ALA A 79 -2.71 24.85 -10.16
CA ALA A 79 -2.50 25.60 -8.93
C ALA A 79 -2.80 27.10 -9.09
N ALA A 80 -2.46 27.69 -10.26
CA ALA A 80 -2.67 29.12 -10.54
C ALA A 80 -4.16 29.44 -10.75
N ASP A 81 -4.90 28.54 -11.40
CA ASP A 81 -6.32 28.72 -11.71
C ASP A 81 -7.23 28.41 -10.52
N LYS A 82 -6.66 27.96 -9.39
CA LYS A 82 -7.43 27.64 -8.19
C LYS A 82 -8.15 28.88 -7.64
N PRO A 83 -9.50 28.87 -7.55
CA PRO A 83 -10.23 29.96 -6.92
C PRO A 83 -9.90 30.08 -5.42
N PHE A 84 -9.97 31.27 -4.89
CA PHE A 84 -9.78 31.49 -3.46
C PHE A 84 -10.81 30.71 -2.62
N GLY A 85 -10.34 29.97 -1.61
CA GLY A 85 -11.21 29.22 -0.70
C GLY A 85 -11.71 27.87 -1.24
N VAL A 86 -11.27 27.43 -2.43
CA VAL A 86 -11.59 26.10 -2.98
C VAL A 86 -10.38 25.18 -2.81
N ASP A 87 -10.60 23.96 -2.36
CA ASP A 87 -9.51 22.97 -2.27
C ASP A 87 -9.22 22.33 -3.64
N LEU A 88 -7.97 21.90 -3.81
CA LEU A 88 -7.56 21.20 -5.01
C LEU A 88 -8.03 19.75 -4.94
N HIS A 89 -8.52 19.23 -6.07
CA HIS A 89 -9.03 17.86 -6.16
C HIS A 89 -7.90 16.83 -6.01
N ARG A 90 -8.28 15.60 -5.64
CA ARG A 90 -7.38 14.46 -5.48
C ARG A 90 -6.43 14.26 -6.67
N GLU A 91 -6.91 14.40 -7.90
CA GLU A 91 -6.09 14.26 -9.11
C GLU A 91 -4.87 15.20 -9.10
N TYR A 92 -5.04 16.43 -8.62
CA TYR A 92 -3.93 17.36 -8.51
C TYR A 92 -2.85 16.84 -7.55
N TRP A 93 -3.27 16.35 -6.37
CA TRP A 93 -2.33 15.83 -5.37
C TRP A 93 -1.63 14.58 -5.85
N LEU A 94 -2.35 13.67 -6.50
CA LEU A 94 -1.81 12.45 -7.09
C LEU A 94 -0.77 12.76 -8.17
N ARG A 95 -1.12 13.59 -9.14
CA ARG A 95 -0.22 13.93 -10.26
C ARG A 95 0.98 14.75 -9.81
N LYS A 96 0.80 15.65 -8.83
CA LYS A 96 1.90 16.39 -8.21
C LYS A 96 2.87 15.46 -7.48
N ALA A 97 2.37 14.55 -6.66
CA ALA A 97 3.19 13.59 -5.95
C ALA A 97 3.95 12.66 -6.91
N ALA A 98 3.27 12.16 -7.95
CA ALA A 98 3.88 11.33 -8.99
C ALA A 98 4.96 12.10 -9.79
N LEU A 99 4.73 13.37 -10.11
CA LEU A 99 5.73 14.23 -10.76
C LEU A 99 6.98 14.38 -9.89
N LEU A 100 6.81 14.66 -8.60
CA LEU A 100 7.91 14.83 -7.67
C LEU A 100 8.67 13.53 -7.43
N ASP A 101 7.96 12.37 -7.38
CA ASP A 101 8.61 11.05 -7.33
C ASP A 101 9.48 10.79 -8.56
N ARG A 102 9.01 11.15 -9.76
CA ARG A 102 9.76 11.01 -11.02
C ARG A 102 10.98 11.94 -11.07
N ILE A 103 10.90 13.13 -10.49
CA ILE A 103 12.04 14.05 -10.38
C ILE A 103 13.09 13.46 -9.45
N ALA A 104 12.68 12.98 -8.26
CA ALA A 104 13.58 12.35 -7.31
C ALA A 104 14.29 11.13 -7.88
N LEU A 105 13.57 10.27 -8.62
CA LEU A 105 14.16 9.10 -9.29
C LEU A 105 15.26 9.51 -10.29
N ARG A 106 15.07 10.60 -11.03
CA ARG A 106 16.10 11.10 -11.95
C ARG A 106 17.33 11.66 -11.23
N GLU A 107 17.12 12.38 -10.12
CA GLU A 107 18.25 12.84 -9.31
C GLU A 107 19.06 11.69 -8.75
N ASP A 108 18.38 10.61 -8.30
CA ASP A 108 19.04 9.40 -7.82
C ASP A 108 19.86 8.72 -8.94
N GLU A 109 19.33 8.63 -10.17
CA GLU A 109 20.02 8.07 -11.33
C GLU A 109 21.25 8.90 -11.74
N ASP A 110 21.14 10.23 -11.66
CA ASP A 110 22.22 11.15 -12.02
C ASP A 110 23.28 11.29 -10.88
N GLY A 111 23.05 10.64 -9.72
CA GLY A 111 23.91 10.71 -8.54
C GLY A 111 23.93 12.10 -7.90
N ALA A 112 22.91 12.92 -8.15
CA ALA A 112 22.78 14.25 -7.58
C ALA A 112 22.38 14.16 -6.09
N THR A 113 22.97 15.01 -5.27
CA THR A 113 22.64 15.13 -3.85
C THR A 113 21.68 16.31 -3.66
N GLY A 114 20.41 16.08 -3.97
CA GLY A 114 19.36 17.08 -3.80
C GLY A 114 18.37 16.70 -2.67
N ASP A 115 17.39 17.56 -2.45
CA ASP A 115 16.27 17.34 -1.53
C ASP A 115 15.03 16.74 -2.22
N ALA A 116 15.13 16.39 -3.51
CA ALA A 116 14.00 15.91 -4.29
C ALA A 116 13.33 14.67 -3.70
N ALA A 117 14.11 13.74 -3.13
CA ALA A 117 13.56 12.55 -2.47
C ALA A 117 12.74 12.91 -1.22
N GLU A 118 13.19 13.90 -0.44
CA GLU A 118 12.46 14.39 0.73
C GLU A 118 11.18 15.11 0.32
N VAL A 119 11.27 15.99 -0.68
CA VAL A 119 10.12 16.72 -1.23
C VAL A 119 9.09 15.78 -1.84
N ALA A 120 9.53 14.74 -2.58
CA ALA A 120 8.65 13.70 -3.11
C ALA A 120 7.94 12.91 -2.00
N THR A 121 8.66 12.57 -0.93
CA THR A 121 8.11 11.86 0.21
C THR A 121 7.06 12.71 0.95
N GLU A 122 7.30 14.00 1.10
CA GLU A 122 6.35 14.92 1.73
C GLU A 122 5.08 15.09 0.87
N ALA A 123 5.23 15.21 -0.45
CA ALA A 123 4.09 15.24 -1.37
C ALA A 123 3.27 13.94 -1.34
N ALA A 124 3.94 12.80 -1.19
CA ALA A 124 3.29 11.50 -1.03
C ALA A 124 2.48 11.43 0.27
N ARG A 125 3.03 11.90 1.39
CA ARG A 125 2.30 12.00 2.66
C ARG A 125 1.07 12.88 2.55
N ARG A 126 1.16 13.99 1.82
CA ARG A 126 0.02 14.89 1.60
C ARG A 126 -1.11 14.21 0.82
N LEU A 127 -0.79 13.40 -0.19
CA LEU A 127 -1.79 12.60 -0.89
C LEU A 127 -2.43 11.56 0.05
N ILE A 128 -1.62 10.88 0.86
CA ILE A 128 -2.12 9.87 1.82
C ILE A 128 -3.07 10.51 2.85
N GLU A 129 -2.75 11.69 3.36
CA GLU A 129 -3.63 12.45 4.25
C GLU A 129 -4.95 12.78 3.57
N TYR A 130 -4.90 13.28 2.32
CA TYR A 130 -6.09 13.60 1.54
C TYR A 130 -6.98 12.36 1.35
N ASP A 131 -6.39 11.22 1.00
CA ASP A 131 -7.12 9.97 0.81
C ASP A 131 -7.67 9.40 2.14
N ARG A 132 -6.97 9.61 3.25
CA ARG A 132 -7.42 9.22 4.60
C ARG A 132 -8.64 10.04 5.05
N ASP A 133 -8.67 11.32 4.73
CA ASP A 133 -9.79 12.20 5.07
C ASP A 133 -11.06 11.88 4.27
N GLY A 134 -10.96 11.01 3.25
CA GLY A 134 -12.09 10.48 2.49
C GLY A 134 -12.66 11.43 1.45
N GLU A 135 -11.91 12.46 1.05
CA GLU A 135 -12.36 13.45 0.07
C GLU A 135 -12.16 13.03 -1.40
N GLY A 136 -11.71 11.81 -1.66
CA GLY A 136 -11.47 11.32 -3.02
C GLY A 136 -11.53 9.82 -3.18
N ASP A 137 -11.81 9.38 -4.40
CA ASP A 137 -11.77 7.96 -4.77
C ASP A 137 -10.32 7.52 -4.94
N TYR A 138 -9.84 6.66 -4.05
CA TYR A 138 -8.56 5.98 -4.18
C TYR A 138 -8.76 4.48 -4.43
N HIS A 139 -7.80 3.86 -5.10
CA HIS A 139 -7.84 2.43 -5.39
C HIS A 139 -7.57 1.59 -4.13
N GLY A 140 -6.53 1.95 -3.39
CA GLY A 140 -6.18 1.39 -2.08
C GLY A 140 -5.81 -0.08 -2.06
N ALA A 141 -5.53 -0.71 -3.20
CA ALA A 141 -5.16 -2.11 -3.27
C ALA A 141 -3.79 -2.27 -3.99
N PRO A 142 -2.92 -3.08 -3.40
CA PRO A 142 -3.09 -3.88 -2.20
C PRO A 142 -3.00 -3.09 -0.88
N TYR A 143 -2.54 -1.83 -0.91
CA TYR A 143 -2.27 -1.02 0.27
C TYR A 143 -3.17 0.21 0.32
N TRP A 144 -3.90 0.38 1.44
CA TRP A 144 -4.76 1.54 1.71
C TRP A 144 -4.00 2.61 2.53
N PRO A 145 -4.54 3.84 2.68
CA PRO A 145 -3.83 4.94 3.34
C PRO A 145 -3.29 4.64 4.74
N ASP A 146 -4.03 3.89 5.57
CA ASP A 146 -3.62 3.53 6.93
C ASP A 146 -2.83 2.22 7.02
N HIS A 147 -2.50 1.60 5.89
CA HIS A 147 -1.73 0.36 5.91
C HIS A 147 -0.29 0.61 6.37
N PRO A 148 0.32 -0.27 7.20
CA PRO A 148 1.71 -0.09 7.67
C PRO A 148 2.73 0.03 6.54
N ALA A 149 2.55 -0.67 5.41
CA ALA A 149 3.41 -0.54 4.23
C ALA A 149 3.36 0.88 3.63
N THR A 150 2.19 1.52 3.61
CA THR A 150 2.01 2.90 3.14
C THR A 150 2.78 3.89 4.01
N ALA A 151 2.79 3.69 5.33
CA ALA A 151 3.58 4.50 6.24
C ALA A 151 5.09 4.29 6.07
N ALA A 152 5.52 3.06 5.75
CA ALA A 152 6.92 2.71 5.53
C ALA A 152 7.45 3.22 4.18
N ASP A 153 6.64 3.16 3.12
CA ASP A 153 6.97 3.67 1.78
C ASP A 153 5.83 4.52 1.20
N PRO A 154 5.75 5.81 1.55
CA PRO A 154 4.76 6.73 1.00
C PRO A 154 4.85 6.89 -0.52
N ARG A 155 6.05 6.85 -1.10
CA ARG A 155 6.26 6.97 -2.56
C ARG A 155 5.75 5.73 -3.30
N GLY A 156 5.84 4.53 -2.68
CA GLY A 156 5.23 3.31 -3.20
C GLY A 156 3.71 3.44 -3.32
N TYR A 157 3.05 4.03 -2.34
CA TYR A 157 1.62 4.32 -2.39
C TYR A 157 1.25 5.24 -3.58
N VAL A 158 2.04 6.29 -3.82
CA VAL A 158 1.83 7.16 -4.99
C VAL A 158 1.93 6.38 -6.31
N ARG A 159 2.93 5.50 -6.43
CA ARG A 159 3.12 4.65 -7.63
C ARG A 159 1.92 3.73 -7.85
N GLN A 160 1.40 3.10 -6.80
CA GLN A 160 0.20 2.26 -6.85
C GLN A 160 -1.01 3.03 -7.37
N GLU A 161 -1.31 4.15 -6.75
CA GLU A 161 -2.48 4.97 -7.09
C GLU A 161 -2.36 5.59 -8.48
N TYR A 162 -1.16 6.03 -8.85
CA TYR A 162 -0.90 6.60 -10.18
C TYR A 162 -1.00 5.55 -11.29
N ALA A 163 -0.45 4.35 -11.08
CA ALA A 163 -0.56 3.26 -12.04
C ALA A 163 -2.02 2.88 -12.32
N HIS A 164 -2.87 2.92 -11.29
CA HIS A 164 -4.31 2.69 -11.44
C HIS A 164 -4.99 3.84 -12.19
N TRP A 165 -4.72 5.08 -11.79
CA TRP A 165 -5.28 6.27 -12.42
C TRP A 165 -4.91 6.35 -13.91
N ALA A 166 -3.64 6.16 -14.26
CA ALA A 166 -3.13 6.29 -15.62
C ALA A 166 -3.67 5.23 -16.59
N LYS A 167 -4.16 4.09 -16.10
CA LYS A 167 -4.82 3.07 -16.93
C LYS A 167 -6.24 3.44 -17.32
N ASN A 168 -6.85 4.39 -16.61
CA ASN A 168 -8.26 4.75 -16.76
C ASN A 168 -8.44 6.15 -17.37
N HIS A 169 -7.34 6.88 -17.67
CA HIS A 169 -7.31 8.24 -18.25
C HIS A 169 -6.36 8.34 -19.43
#